data_42463c8a5b9943d2d6511d896b71bbbe
#
_entry.id   42463c8a5b9943d2d6511d896b71bbbe
#
_cell.length_a   1.000
_cell.length_b   1.000
_cell.length_c   1.000
_cell.angle_alpha   90.00
_cell.angle_beta   90.00
_cell.angle_gamma   90.00
#
_symmetry.space_group_name_H-M   'P 1'
#
loop_
_entity.id
_entity.type
_entity.pdbx_description
1 polymer ?
#
loop_
_entity_poly.entity_id
_entity_poly.type
_entity_poly.pdbx_seq_one_letter_code
_entity_poly.pdbx_strand_id
1 'polypeptide(L)'
;MNRKVLLMILDGWGEGRHDHSNAIYTQGTPNIDALRAKYPFSHLQACGKYVGLPDGQMGNSEVGHMNLGVGRTIYQDLVKINMACEEHKLLQNKEIAAAFENVKKNGGKLHLMGLCSHGGVHSSLDHVYEFLAEAKRYGLENVFVHCFMDGRDTDPHSGLGFVKELEEKMAESTGKVATVCGRFYAMDRDKRWDRIKTAYDMLVDGKGAEFESAQAAIQASYDEGVTDEFIKPIVITEGGKPLAKIEANDTVIFFNFRNDRAREMTSVLTQHDMPEQGMHTIPLYYCCLTPYDASFTGLHILFDKELVTDTLGETLARAGKHQLRIAETEKYAHVTFFFNGGREEPFENEDRILVNSPKVATYDLQPEMSAPEVASKLIDVLKTEKEDAIILNFANGDMVGHTGIYPAICKAVEVVDNLVGEVVKVAVEHDYVVLITADHGNADYAVNEDGTPNTAHSLNPVQFVVVNAGDEVKTVKDGALCNVAPTILKLMGIPQPEAMTAEPLI
;
A
#
# COMPACT_ATOMS: atom_id res chain seq x y z
N MET A 1 -16.94 -0.51 -29.85
CA MET A 1 -17.60 0.79 -29.64
C MET A 1 -16.56 1.88 -29.87
N ASN A 2 -16.90 3.07 -30.22
CA ASN A 2 -15.97 4.21 -30.31
C ASN A 2 -16.64 5.42 -29.65
N ARG A 3 -16.77 5.36 -28.33
CA ARG A 3 -17.54 6.32 -27.53
C ARG A 3 -16.58 7.24 -26.78
N LYS A 4 -17.00 8.48 -26.55
CA LYS A 4 -16.38 9.36 -25.56
C LYS A 4 -16.83 8.96 -24.17
N VAL A 5 -15.94 9.07 -23.17
CA VAL A 5 -16.22 8.59 -21.81
C VAL A 5 -15.92 9.67 -20.77
N LEU A 6 -16.85 9.88 -19.84
CA LEU A 6 -16.66 10.63 -18.61
C LEU A 6 -16.67 9.67 -17.42
N LEU A 7 -15.57 9.55 -16.70
CA LEU A 7 -15.51 8.89 -15.40
C LEU A 7 -15.70 9.94 -14.30
N MET A 8 -16.77 9.78 -13.50
CA MET A 8 -17.05 10.60 -12.33
C MET A 8 -16.73 9.79 -11.07
N ILE A 9 -15.73 10.22 -10.32
CA ILE A 9 -15.34 9.63 -9.05
C ILE A 9 -15.92 10.49 -7.93
N LEU A 10 -16.89 9.92 -7.20
CA LEU A 10 -17.49 10.53 -6.03
C LEU A 10 -16.70 10.08 -4.80
N ASP A 11 -15.69 10.85 -4.41
CA ASP A 11 -14.73 10.47 -3.37
C ASP A 11 -15.43 10.20 -2.02
N GLY A 12 -15.13 9.07 -1.41
CA GLY A 12 -15.74 8.67 -0.13
C GLY A 12 -17.21 8.25 -0.22
N TRP A 13 -17.70 7.81 -1.39
CA TRP A 13 -19.11 7.46 -1.62
C TRP A 13 -19.33 5.96 -1.69
N GLY A 14 -19.41 5.31 -0.51
CA GLY A 14 -19.65 3.88 -0.39
C GLY A 14 -21.14 3.49 -0.39
N GLU A 15 -21.39 2.19 -0.46
CA GLU A 15 -22.71 1.57 -0.36
C GLU A 15 -22.92 1.00 1.07
N GLY A 16 -23.28 1.86 2.02
CA GLY A 16 -23.47 1.52 3.43
C GLY A 16 -24.85 0.98 3.77
N ARG A 17 -25.12 0.85 5.05
CA ARG A 17 -26.43 0.41 5.59
C ARG A 17 -27.52 1.42 5.26
N HIS A 18 -28.76 0.95 5.19
CA HIS A 18 -29.95 1.79 5.00
C HIS A 18 -30.50 2.27 6.36
N ASP A 19 -29.67 2.98 7.12
CA ASP A 19 -30.03 3.53 8.43
C ASP A 19 -29.29 4.86 8.68
N HIS A 20 -29.45 5.42 9.88
CA HIS A 20 -28.87 6.72 10.25
C HIS A 20 -27.34 6.74 10.28
N SER A 21 -26.65 5.60 10.27
CA SER A 21 -25.17 5.58 10.18
C SER A 21 -24.69 6.07 8.83
N ASN A 22 -25.53 5.99 7.80
CA ASN A 22 -25.24 6.34 6.41
C ASN A 22 -25.83 7.70 6.05
N ALA A 23 -24.99 8.71 5.91
CA ALA A 23 -25.43 10.06 5.56
C ALA A 23 -25.95 10.16 4.11
N ILE A 24 -25.45 9.32 3.19
CA ILE A 24 -25.93 9.25 1.79
C ILE A 24 -27.38 8.76 1.76
N TYR A 25 -27.65 7.66 2.47
CA TYR A 25 -29.01 7.12 2.56
C TYR A 25 -29.97 8.09 3.27
N THR A 26 -29.54 8.68 4.40
CA THR A 26 -30.38 9.58 5.19
C THR A 26 -30.73 10.86 4.45
N GLN A 27 -29.78 11.44 3.73
CA GLN A 27 -30.00 12.63 2.90
C GLN A 27 -30.89 12.31 1.70
N GLY A 28 -30.71 11.13 1.11
CA GLY A 28 -31.31 10.76 -0.16
C GLY A 28 -30.59 11.38 -1.36
N THR A 29 -30.60 10.65 -2.46
CA THR A 29 -29.84 11.01 -3.69
C THR A 29 -30.72 10.88 -4.93
N PRO A 30 -31.76 11.73 -5.08
CA PRO A 30 -32.79 11.55 -6.09
C PRO A 30 -32.26 11.50 -7.54
N ASN A 31 -31.16 12.22 -7.83
CA ASN A 31 -30.56 12.20 -9.16
C ASN A 31 -29.83 10.87 -9.44
N ILE A 32 -28.97 10.43 -8.51
CA ILE A 32 -28.25 9.16 -8.61
C ILE A 32 -29.24 7.98 -8.59
N ASP A 33 -30.24 8.02 -7.71
CA ASP A 33 -31.29 6.97 -7.63
C ASP A 33 -32.06 6.85 -8.93
N ALA A 34 -32.41 7.97 -9.59
CA ALA A 34 -33.05 7.97 -10.90
C ALA A 34 -32.15 7.36 -12.00
N LEU A 35 -30.84 7.61 -11.94
CA LEU A 35 -29.87 7.01 -12.86
C LEU A 35 -29.76 5.50 -12.63
N ARG A 36 -29.64 5.06 -11.37
CA ARG A 36 -29.59 3.63 -11.01
C ARG A 36 -30.88 2.87 -11.40
N ALA A 37 -32.01 3.52 -11.31
CA ALA A 37 -33.29 2.93 -11.74
C ALA A 37 -33.42 2.78 -13.25
N LYS A 38 -32.70 3.59 -14.03
CA LYS A 38 -32.80 3.65 -15.49
C LYS A 38 -31.68 2.92 -16.20
N TYR A 39 -30.47 2.89 -15.64
CA TYR A 39 -29.27 2.41 -16.31
C TYR A 39 -28.65 1.21 -15.58
N PRO A 40 -27.86 0.37 -16.26
CA PRO A 40 -27.16 -0.73 -15.63
C PRO A 40 -26.22 -0.22 -14.50
N PHE A 41 -26.29 -0.90 -13.36
CA PHE A 41 -25.38 -0.62 -12.26
C PHE A 41 -24.93 -1.92 -11.57
N SER A 42 -23.79 -1.85 -10.88
CA SER A 42 -23.20 -2.92 -10.10
C SER A 42 -22.40 -2.34 -8.92
N HIS A 43 -21.72 -3.21 -8.19
CA HIS A 43 -20.86 -2.84 -7.05
C HIS A 43 -19.40 -3.18 -7.34
N LEU A 44 -18.50 -2.32 -6.89
CA LEU A 44 -17.05 -2.55 -6.96
C LEU A 44 -16.49 -2.68 -5.55
N GLN A 45 -15.62 -3.67 -5.37
CA GLN A 45 -14.82 -3.80 -4.16
C GLN A 45 -13.73 -2.72 -4.15
N ALA A 46 -13.63 -1.99 -3.04
CA ALA A 46 -12.75 -0.83 -2.89
C ALA A 46 -11.84 -0.92 -1.65
N CYS A 47 -11.70 -2.09 -1.02
CA CYS A 47 -10.93 -2.30 0.20
C CYS A 47 -10.17 -3.64 0.19
N GLY A 48 -9.26 -3.81 1.14
CA GLY A 48 -8.50 -5.03 1.35
C GLY A 48 -7.78 -5.50 0.09
N LYS A 49 -7.68 -6.81 -0.10
CA LYS A 49 -6.95 -7.44 -1.21
C LYS A 49 -7.43 -7.03 -2.61
N TYR A 50 -8.66 -6.59 -2.75
CA TYR A 50 -9.21 -6.15 -4.04
C TYR A 50 -8.56 -4.88 -4.58
N VAL A 51 -7.92 -4.11 -3.70
CA VAL A 51 -7.17 -2.90 -4.05
C VAL A 51 -5.69 -2.98 -3.66
N GLY A 52 -5.21 -4.19 -3.31
CA GLY A 52 -3.81 -4.43 -2.99
C GLY A 52 -3.40 -4.11 -1.55
N LEU A 53 -4.37 -3.99 -0.65
CA LEU A 53 -4.19 -3.78 0.79
C LEU A 53 -4.38 -5.11 1.56
N PRO A 54 -3.89 -5.21 2.81
CA PRO A 54 -4.22 -6.34 3.68
C PRO A 54 -5.73 -6.54 3.84
N ASP A 55 -6.16 -7.79 4.05
CA ASP A 55 -7.56 -8.09 4.31
C ASP A 55 -8.10 -7.32 5.53
N GLY A 56 -9.32 -6.77 5.39
CA GLY A 56 -9.94 -5.96 6.44
C GLY A 56 -9.41 -4.52 6.55
N GLN A 57 -8.46 -4.11 5.72
CA GLN A 57 -8.01 -2.73 5.66
C GLN A 57 -8.90 -1.91 4.72
N MET A 58 -9.35 -0.75 5.22
CA MET A 58 -10.14 0.22 4.44
C MET A 58 -9.34 0.76 3.27
N GLY A 59 -10.01 0.96 2.12
CA GLY A 59 -9.43 1.68 1.00
C GLY A 59 -9.11 3.14 1.34
N ASN A 60 -8.38 3.79 0.46
CA ASN A 60 -8.07 5.21 0.53
C ASN A 60 -7.93 5.79 -0.87
N SER A 61 -7.92 7.13 -0.97
CA SER A 61 -7.95 7.80 -2.27
C SER A 61 -6.71 7.51 -3.13
N GLU A 62 -5.51 7.37 -2.54
CA GLU A 62 -4.28 7.05 -3.27
C GLU A 62 -4.39 5.69 -3.97
N VAL A 63 -4.70 4.66 -3.19
CA VAL A 63 -4.85 3.29 -3.67
C VAL A 63 -6.05 3.15 -4.59
N GLY A 64 -7.18 3.77 -4.26
CA GLY A 64 -8.40 3.73 -5.07
C GLY A 64 -8.20 4.31 -6.46
N HIS A 65 -7.65 5.53 -6.56
CA HIS A 65 -7.38 6.17 -7.85
C HIS A 65 -6.32 5.44 -8.66
N MET A 66 -5.30 4.87 -8.02
CA MET A 66 -4.30 4.05 -8.71
C MET A 66 -4.94 2.82 -9.34
N ASN A 67 -5.77 2.09 -8.61
CA ASN A 67 -6.47 0.93 -9.16
C ASN A 67 -7.41 1.30 -10.31
N LEU A 68 -8.17 2.41 -10.17
CA LEU A 68 -9.04 2.94 -11.23
C LEU A 68 -8.28 3.24 -12.53
N GLY A 69 -7.04 3.75 -12.43
CA GLY A 69 -6.26 4.18 -13.59
C GLY A 69 -5.34 3.12 -14.20
N VAL A 70 -5.00 2.06 -13.44
CA VAL A 70 -3.97 1.11 -13.86
C VAL A 70 -4.53 -0.16 -14.52
N GLY A 71 -5.80 -0.49 -14.26
CA GLY A 71 -6.43 -1.67 -14.88
C GLY A 71 -5.95 -3.01 -14.34
N ARG A 72 -5.29 -3.01 -13.19
CA ARG A 72 -4.88 -4.19 -12.40
C ARG A 72 -4.75 -3.82 -10.94
N THR A 73 -4.81 -4.81 -10.06
CA THR A 73 -4.58 -4.58 -8.63
C THR A 73 -3.09 -4.30 -8.38
N ILE A 74 -2.78 -3.17 -7.76
CA ILE A 74 -1.42 -2.81 -7.34
C ILE A 74 -1.27 -3.15 -5.87
N TYR A 75 -0.58 -4.25 -5.60
CA TYR A 75 -0.36 -4.72 -4.24
C TYR A 75 0.71 -3.89 -3.52
N GLN A 76 0.43 -3.54 -2.26
CA GLN A 76 1.47 -3.01 -1.36
C GLN A 76 2.55 -4.06 -1.07
N ASP A 77 3.75 -3.61 -0.70
CA ASP A 77 4.90 -4.49 -0.49
C ASP A 77 4.58 -5.63 0.49
N LEU A 78 3.96 -5.33 1.63
CA LEU A 78 3.54 -6.36 2.60
C LEU A 78 2.63 -7.42 1.95
N VAL A 79 1.67 -7.03 1.14
CA VAL A 79 0.72 -7.97 0.52
C VAL A 79 1.41 -8.81 -0.55
N LYS A 80 2.30 -8.23 -1.36
CA LYS A 80 3.12 -8.96 -2.34
C LYS A 80 3.96 -10.05 -1.66
N ILE A 81 4.62 -9.69 -0.56
CA ILE A 81 5.47 -10.62 0.17
C ILE A 81 4.63 -11.72 0.82
N ASN A 82 3.49 -11.36 1.46
CA ASN A 82 2.56 -12.34 2.03
C ASN A 82 2.11 -13.36 0.98
N MET A 83 1.65 -12.89 -0.18
CA MET A 83 1.23 -13.77 -1.28
C MET A 83 2.36 -14.71 -1.73
N ALA A 84 3.59 -14.21 -1.88
CA ALA A 84 4.74 -15.01 -2.26
C ALA A 84 5.06 -16.08 -1.21
N CYS A 85 4.87 -15.76 0.08
CA CYS A 85 5.06 -16.70 1.18
C CYS A 85 3.94 -17.76 1.23
N GLU A 86 2.67 -17.34 1.19
CA GLU A 86 1.50 -18.23 1.23
C GLU A 86 1.46 -19.20 0.05
N GLU A 87 1.91 -18.76 -1.12
CA GLU A 87 1.99 -19.59 -2.32
C GLU A 87 3.30 -20.40 -2.42
N HIS A 88 4.19 -20.31 -1.43
CA HIS A 88 5.52 -20.97 -1.43
C HIS A 88 6.35 -20.63 -2.68
N LYS A 89 6.33 -19.36 -3.10
CA LYS A 89 6.95 -18.90 -4.35
C LYS A 89 8.19 -18.02 -4.14
N LEU A 90 8.76 -17.94 -2.94
CA LEU A 90 9.91 -17.07 -2.69
C LEU A 90 11.08 -17.39 -3.64
N LEU A 91 11.37 -18.66 -3.90
CA LEU A 91 12.44 -19.06 -4.83
C LEU A 91 12.13 -18.84 -6.32
N GLN A 92 10.90 -18.48 -6.69
CA GLN A 92 10.59 -17.98 -8.04
C GLN A 92 11.08 -16.54 -8.24
N ASN A 93 11.32 -15.82 -7.15
CA ASN A 93 11.99 -14.53 -7.18
C ASN A 93 13.47 -14.73 -7.49
N LYS A 94 13.94 -14.13 -8.58
CA LYS A 94 15.32 -14.31 -9.10
C LYS A 94 16.39 -13.82 -8.13
N GLU A 95 16.12 -12.74 -7.40
CA GLU A 95 17.05 -12.17 -6.43
C GLU A 95 17.18 -13.08 -5.20
N ILE A 96 16.07 -13.66 -4.71
CA ILE A 96 16.09 -14.64 -3.60
C ILE A 96 16.83 -15.91 -4.03
N ALA A 97 16.52 -16.43 -5.20
CA ALA A 97 17.21 -17.60 -5.73
C ALA A 97 18.73 -17.35 -5.89
N ALA A 98 19.11 -16.16 -6.38
CA ALA A 98 20.52 -15.77 -6.51
C ALA A 98 21.21 -15.62 -5.15
N ALA A 99 20.53 -15.09 -4.14
CA ALA A 99 21.05 -15.01 -2.78
C ALA A 99 21.35 -16.40 -2.19
N PHE A 100 20.42 -17.35 -2.35
CA PHE A 100 20.61 -18.73 -1.88
C PHE A 100 21.70 -19.46 -2.65
N GLU A 101 21.77 -19.25 -3.97
CA GLU A 101 22.87 -19.80 -4.79
C GLU A 101 24.23 -19.26 -4.36
N ASN A 102 24.30 -17.96 -4.00
CA ASN A 102 25.53 -17.36 -3.50
C ASN A 102 26.02 -18.04 -2.22
N VAL A 103 25.11 -18.29 -1.24
CA VAL A 103 25.47 -19.05 -0.02
C VAL A 103 26.03 -20.41 -0.36
N LYS A 104 25.36 -21.16 -1.23
CA LYS A 104 25.74 -22.52 -1.60
C LYS A 104 27.08 -22.56 -2.34
N LYS A 105 27.31 -21.62 -3.27
CA LYS A 105 28.52 -21.55 -4.06
C LYS A 105 29.74 -21.15 -3.23
N ASN A 106 29.58 -20.24 -2.30
CA ASN A 106 30.68 -19.71 -1.49
C ASN A 106 30.91 -20.51 -0.20
N GLY A 107 30.00 -21.43 0.17
CA GLY A 107 30.04 -22.15 1.45
C GLY A 107 29.91 -21.24 2.66
N GLY A 108 29.36 -20.04 2.46
CA GLY A 108 29.17 -19.02 3.50
C GLY A 108 27.93 -19.26 4.37
N LYS A 109 27.59 -18.24 5.14
CA LYS A 109 26.42 -18.25 6.01
C LYS A 109 25.30 -17.43 5.37
N LEU A 110 24.06 -17.83 5.64
CA LEU A 110 22.88 -17.02 5.43
C LEU A 110 22.48 -16.36 6.76
N HIS A 111 22.49 -15.06 6.80
CA HIS A 111 22.00 -14.27 7.93
C HIS A 111 20.64 -13.63 7.58
N LEU A 112 19.62 -13.96 8.36
CA LEU A 112 18.33 -13.27 8.33
C LEU A 112 18.31 -12.31 9.51
N MET A 113 18.17 -11.01 9.28
CA MET A 113 18.10 -10.02 10.36
C MET A 113 16.91 -9.10 10.20
N GLY A 114 16.31 -8.67 11.31
CA GLY A 114 15.18 -7.76 11.31
C GLY A 114 14.31 -7.88 12.55
N LEU A 115 13.20 -7.16 12.52
CA LEU A 115 12.25 -7.10 13.64
C LEU A 115 11.45 -8.40 13.75
N CYS A 116 11.62 -9.11 14.86
CA CYS A 116 10.98 -10.40 15.12
C CYS A 116 9.67 -10.21 15.90
N SER A 117 8.58 -9.91 15.20
CA SER A 117 7.23 -9.81 15.76
C SER A 117 6.16 -10.06 14.70
N HIS A 118 4.91 -10.25 15.13
CA HIS A 118 3.72 -10.25 14.29
C HIS A 118 3.03 -8.88 14.20
N GLY A 119 3.70 -7.81 14.60
CA GLY A 119 3.14 -6.45 14.57
C GLY A 119 2.78 -5.93 13.18
N GLY A 120 3.42 -6.45 12.12
CA GLY A 120 3.08 -6.15 10.72
C GLY A 120 3.35 -4.70 10.27
N VAL A 121 4.11 -3.92 11.06
CA VAL A 121 4.45 -2.53 10.75
C VAL A 121 5.76 -2.40 9.99
N HIS A 122 6.79 -3.14 10.39
CA HIS A 122 8.13 -3.13 9.78
C HIS A 122 8.50 -4.45 9.13
N SER A 123 7.98 -5.54 9.63
CA SER A 123 8.30 -6.92 9.25
C SER A 123 7.14 -7.85 9.61
N SER A 124 7.25 -9.12 9.21
CA SER A 124 6.40 -10.22 9.69
C SER A 124 7.26 -11.46 9.93
N LEU A 125 7.02 -12.16 11.05
CA LEU A 125 7.65 -13.45 11.32
C LEU A 125 7.24 -14.52 10.31
N ASP A 126 6.04 -14.44 9.71
CA ASP A 126 5.60 -15.38 8.68
C ASP A 126 6.53 -15.36 7.46
N HIS A 127 7.09 -14.19 7.11
CA HIS A 127 8.10 -14.10 6.06
C HIS A 127 9.38 -14.84 6.44
N VAL A 128 9.82 -14.69 7.69
CA VAL A 128 11.03 -15.39 8.19
C VAL A 128 10.83 -16.90 8.16
N TYR A 129 9.65 -17.38 8.57
CA TYR A 129 9.32 -18.80 8.55
C TYR A 129 9.39 -19.37 7.12
N GLU A 130 8.90 -18.64 6.13
CA GLU A 130 9.00 -19.09 4.75
C GLU A 130 10.44 -19.04 4.22
N PHE A 131 11.23 -18.00 4.56
CA PHE A 131 12.66 -17.98 4.23
C PHE A 131 13.41 -19.21 4.81
N LEU A 132 13.11 -19.59 6.05
CA LEU A 132 13.70 -20.77 6.69
C LEU A 132 13.25 -22.09 6.02
N ALA A 133 11.97 -22.18 5.67
CA ALA A 133 11.43 -23.33 4.95
C ALA A 133 12.06 -23.49 3.56
N GLU A 134 12.19 -22.38 2.82
CA GLU A 134 12.84 -22.38 1.51
C GLU A 134 14.34 -22.67 1.62
N ALA A 135 15.03 -22.16 2.64
CA ALA A 135 16.43 -22.45 2.90
C ALA A 135 16.65 -23.96 3.12
N LYS A 136 15.76 -24.63 3.88
CA LYS A 136 15.78 -26.09 4.04
C LYS A 136 15.55 -26.79 2.71
N ARG A 137 14.53 -26.41 1.93
CA ARG A 137 14.25 -27.02 0.61
C ARG A 137 15.44 -26.86 -0.35
N TYR A 138 16.14 -25.73 -0.27
CA TYR A 138 17.34 -25.46 -1.07
C TYR A 138 18.59 -26.19 -0.57
N GLY A 139 18.56 -26.74 0.66
CA GLY A 139 19.64 -27.48 1.28
C GLY A 139 20.71 -26.57 1.93
N LEU A 140 20.32 -25.44 2.50
CA LEU A 140 21.19 -24.55 3.28
C LEU A 140 21.19 -25.01 4.74
N GLU A 141 22.38 -25.22 5.33
CA GLU A 141 22.54 -25.67 6.71
C GLU A 141 23.02 -24.53 7.64
N ASN A 142 23.86 -23.61 7.11
CA ASN A 142 24.42 -22.52 7.87
C ASN A 142 23.50 -21.27 7.80
N VAL A 143 22.36 -21.36 8.47
CA VAL A 143 21.34 -20.30 8.50
C VAL A 143 21.21 -19.73 9.91
N PHE A 144 21.31 -18.41 10.07
CA PHE A 144 21.30 -17.75 11.36
C PHE A 144 20.32 -16.57 11.36
N VAL A 145 19.56 -16.42 12.45
CA VAL A 145 18.62 -15.30 12.62
C VAL A 145 19.14 -14.37 13.70
N HIS A 146 19.17 -13.09 13.38
CA HIS A 146 19.48 -12.00 14.28
C HIS A 146 18.17 -11.27 14.63
N CYS A 147 17.66 -11.53 15.84
CA CYS A 147 16.36 -11.05 16.27
C CYS A 147 16.44 -9.64 16.83
N PHE A 148 15.77 -8.67 16.18
CA PHE A 148 15.50 -7.37 16.77
C PHE A 148 14.12 -7.46 17.44
N MET A 149 14.08 -7.12 18.76
CA MET A 149 12.87 -7.28 19.56
C MET A 149 12.01 -6.01 19.50
N ASP A 150 10.70 -6.18 19.44
CA ASP A 150 9.73 -5.11 19.15
C ASP A 150 9.33 -4.31 20.40
N GLY A 151 8.31 -4.73 21.11
CA GLY A 151 7.81 -4.08 22.32
C GLY A 151 7.23 -2.67 22.13
N ARG A 152 7.05 -2.24 20.85
CA ARG A 152 6.49 -0.93 20.49
C ARG A 152 5.25 -1.06 19.60
N ASP A 153 5.33 -1.92 18.59
CA ASP A 153 4.21 -2.24 17.71
C ASP A 153 3.45 -3.51 18.22
N THR A 154 3.99 -4.14 19.27
CA THR A 154 3.43 -5.27 20.00
C THR A 154 3.60 -5.06 21.51
N ASP A 155 2.95 -5.92 22.32
CA ASP A 155 3.09 -5.87 23.78
C ASP A 155 4.57 -5.94 24.20
N PRO A 156 5.02 -5.13 25.18
CA PRO A 156 6.42 -5.05 25.60
C PRO A 156 7.04 -6.34 26.12
N HIS A 157 6.27 -7.37 26.45
CA HIS A 157 6.74 -8.66 26.93
C HIS A 157 6.34 -9.84 26.01
N SER A 158 5.97 -9.55 24.75
CA SER A 158 5.56 -10.59 23.78
C SER A 158 6.74 -11.30 23.10
N GLY A 159 7.94 -10.72 23.16
CA GLY A 159 9.11 -11.18 22.43
C GLY A 159 9.56 -12.60 22.78
N LEU A 160 9.44 -13.01 24.05
CA LEU A 160 9.73 -14.39 24.48
C LEU A 160 8.85 -15.39 23.73
N GLY A 161 7.55 -15.09 23.56
CA GLY A 161 6.62 -15.91 22.80
C GLY A 161 7.01 -16.00 21.32
N PHE A 162 7.37 -14.87 20.72
CA PHE A 162 7.79 -14.82 19.32
C PHE A 162 9.09 -15.61 19.05
N VAL A 163 10.07 -15.52 19.93
CA VAL A 163 11.32 -16.28 19.76
C VAL A 163 11.07 -17.78 19.99
N LYS A 164 10.21 -18.15 20.91
CA LYS A 164 9.82 -19.55 21.10
C LYS A 164 9.17 -20.11 19.84
N GLU A 165 8.21 -19.41 19.26
CA GLU A 165 7.56 -19.80 18.02
C GLU A 165 8.56 -19.89 16.86
N LEU A 166 9.47 -18.93 16.74
CA LEU A 166 10.54 -18.93 15.74
C LEU A 166 11.44 -20.18 15.88
N GLU A 167 11.86 -20.53 17.09
CA GLU A 167 12.68 -21.73 17.34
C GLU A 167 11.92 -23.03 17.05
N GLU A 168 10.60 -23.08 17.30
CA GLU A 168 9.74 -24.19 16.88
C GLU A 168 9.72 -24.33 15.35
N LYS A 169 9.56 -23.23 14.61
CA LYS A 169 9.64 -23.22 13.14
C LYS A 169 11.02 -23.59 12.60
N MET A 170 12.08 -23.18 13.27
CA MET A 170 13.45 -23.60 12.95
C MET A 170 13.64 -25.11 13.12
N ALA A 171 13.07 -25.71 14.15
CA ALA A 171 13.14 -27.17 14.38
C ALA A 171 12.42 -27.93 13.26
N GLU A 172 11.34 -27.38 12.69
CA GLU A 172 10.63 -27.94 11.54
C GLU A 172 11.38 -27.70 10.21
N SER A 173 12.23 -26.68 10.14
CA SER A 173 12.95 -26.26 8.94
C SER A 173 14.48 -26.30 9.12
N THR A 174 15.12 -25.14 9.22
CA THR A 174 16.57 -25.01 9.42
C THR A 174 16.85 -23.70 10.17
N GLY A 175 18.08 -23.53 10.62
CA GLY A 175 18.57 -22.29 11.22
C GLY A 175 18.64 -22.31 12.74
N LYS A 176 19.32 -21.30 13.28
CA LYS A 176 19.46 -21.03 14.72
C LYS A 176 19.38 -19.53 15.00
N VAL A 177 18.82 -19.14 16.14
CA VAL A 177 18.93 -17.76 16.63
C VAL A 177 20.39 -17.50 17.06
N ALA A 178 21.05 -16.51 16.46
CA ALA A 178 22.43 -16.18 16.75
C ALA A 178 22.57 -14.99 17.70
N THR A 179 21.71 -14.00 17.59
CA THR A 179 21.74 -12.81 18.44
C THR A 179 20.34 -12.29 18.73
N VAL A 180 20.20 -11.56 19.84
CA VAL A 180 18.97 -10.85 20.23
C VAL A 180 19.32 -9.47 20.72
N CYS A 181 18.63 -8.42 20.26
CA CYS A 181 18.65 -7.10 20.87
C CYS A 181 17.36 -6.32 20.58
N GLY A 182 17.04 -5.34 21.41
CA GLY A 182 15.90 -4.48 21.21
C GLY A 182 16.04 -3.55 20.02
N ARG A 183 14.91 -3.24 19.37
CA ARG A 183 14.86 -2.29 18.24
C ARG A 183 15.38 -0.90 18.56
N PHE A 184 15.41 -0.51 19.83
CA PHE A 184 16.00 0.73 20.30
C PHE A 184 17.44 0.90 19.83
N TYR A 185 18.20 -0.20 19.75
CA TYR A 185 19.59 -0.21 19.30
C TYR A 185 19.70 -0.46 17.79
N ALA A 186 19.03 -1.49 17.28
CA ALA A 186 19.23 -1.96 15.91
C ALA A 186 18.42 -1.20 14.85
N MET A 187 17.41 -0.45 15.25
CA MET A 187 16.44 0.19 14.35
C MET A 187 16.25 1.68 14.66
N ASP A 188 17.33 2.38 14.95
CA ASP A 188 17.32 3.85 15.05
C ASP A 188 17.04 4.47 13.66
N ARG A 189 16.51 5.69 13.65
CA ARG A 189 16.29 6.50 12.43
C ARG A 189 16.63 7.98 12.61
N ASP A 190 17.22 8.32 13.77
CA ASP A 190 17.50 9.69 14.18
C ASP A 190 19.02 9.96 14.26
N LYS A 191 19.84 9.11 13.57
CA LYS A 191 21.28 9.17 13.50
C LYS A 191 21.96 9.07 14.88
N ARG A 192 21.35 8.27 15.76
CA ARG A 192 21.95 7.91 17.04
C ARG A 192 22.95 6.77 16.84
N TRP A 193 24.10 7.13 16.28
CA TRP A 193 25.14 6.17 15.91
C TRP A 193 25.67 5.36 17.09
N ASP A 194 25.57 5.89 18.30
CA ASP A 194 25.86 5.20 19.56
C ASP A 194 24.97 3.94 19.74
N ARG A 195 23.70 4.03 19.37
CA ARG A 195 22.76 2.90 19.41
C ARG A 195 23.06 1.89 18.31
N ILE A 196 23.19 2.36 17.08
CA ILE A 196 23.53 1.51 15.93
C ILE A 196 24.86 0.79 16.16
N LYS A 197 25.87 1.45 16.69
CA LYS A 197 27.16 0.85 17.05
C LYS A 197 27.01 -0.33 18.01
N THR A 198 26.14 -0.17 19.00
CA THR A 198 25.87 -1.23 19.98
C THR A 198 25.33 -2.50 19.32
N ALA A 199 24.39 -2.37 18.38
CA ALA A 199 23.87 -3.49 17.60
C ALA A 199 24.89 -3.99 16.55
N TYR A 200 25.64 -3.08 15.91
CA TYR A 200 26.70 -3.45 14.97
C TYR A 200 27.76 -4.34 15.62
N ASP A 201 28.24 -3.95 16.81
CA ASP A 201 29.23 -4.75 17.56
C ASP A 201 28.72 -6.14 17.90
N MET A 202 27.44 -6.28 18.20
CA MET A 202 26.83 -7.59 18.42
C MET A 202 26.84 -8.43 17.14
N LEU A 203 26.45 -7.85 16.01
CA LEU A 203 26.34 -8.56 14.73
C LEU A 203 27.70 -8.94 14.14
N VAL A 204 28.68 -8.04 14.21
CA VAL A 204 29.98 -8.17 13.51
C VAL A 204 31.08 -8.69 14.44
N ASP A 205 31.15 -8.16 15.65
CA ASP A 205 32.21 -8.52 16.60
C ASP A 205 31.81 -9.64 17.59
N GLY A 206 30.49 -9.93 17.68
CA GLY A 206 29.98 -10.88 18.66
C GLY A 206 30.04 -10.37 20.10
N LYS A 207 29.87 -9.04 20.28
CA LYS A 207 29.90 -8.40 21.61
C LYS A 207 28.50 -8.29 22.19
N GLY A 208 28.30 -8.85 23.37
CA GLY A 208 27.01 -8.82 24.09
C GLY A 208 27.06 -9.72 25.30
N ALA A 209 25.95 -9.79 26.02
CA ALA A 209 25.78 -10.80 27.06
C ALA A 209 25.71 -12.19 26.43
N GLU A 210 26.45 -13.14 26.95
CA GLU A 210 26.52 -14.49 26.39
C GLU A 210 25.51 -15.41 27.05
N PHE A 211 24.73 -16.12 26.25
CA PHE A 211 23.75 -17.14 26.65
C PHE A 211 23.77 -18.32 25.68
N GLU A 212 23.44 -19.50 26.17
CA GLU A 212 23.27 -20.68 25.32
C GLU A 212 21.83 -20.86 24.78
N SER A 213 20.87 -20.04 25.28
CA SER A 213 19.46 -20.04 24.88
C SER A 213 18.92 -18.64 24.72
N ALA A 214 18.32 -18.35 23.57
CA ALA A 214 17.67 -17.06 23.31
C ALA A 214 16.48 -16.82 24.25
N GLN A 215 15.68 -17.87 24.52
CA GLN A 215 14.56 -17.76 25.45
C GLN A 215 15.02 -17.44 26.87
N ALA A 216 16.06 -18.11 27.36
CA ALA A 216 16.61 -17.85 28.71
C ALA A 216 17.17 -16.42 28.81
N ALA A 217 17.79 -15.91 27.74
CA ALA A 217 18.35 -14.56 27.70
C ALA A 217 17.25 -13.47 27.74
N ILE A 218 16.16 -13.67 27.00
CA ILE A 218 15.03 -12.74 27.02
C ILE A 218 14.35 -12.75 28.40
N GLN A 219 14.15 -13.95 28.98
CA GLN A 219 13.56 -14.05 30.31
C GLN A 219 14.44 -13.36 31.36
N ALA A 220 15.76 -13.52 31.30
CA ALA A 220 16.67 -12.81 32.19
C ALA A 220 16.56 -11.28 32.05
N SER A 221 16.37 -10.77 30.84
CA SER A 221 16.12 -9.33 30.62
C SER A 221 14.83 -8.87 31.27
N TYR A 222 13.75 -9.66 31.16
CA TYR A 222 12.46 -9.36 31.83
C TYR A 222 12.59 -9.39 33.35
N ASP A 223 13.34 -10.33 33.90
CA ASP A 223 13.60 -10.44 35.35
C ASP A 223 14.36 -9.22 35.88
N GLU A 224 15.14 -8.55 35.01
CA GLU A 224 15.81 -7.29 35.31
C GLU A 224 14.93 -6.04 35.05
N GLY A 225 13.66 -6.23 34.63
CA GLY A 225 12.73 -5.16 34.29
C GLY A 225 12.99 -4.50 32.93
N VAL A 226 13.75 -5.14 32.06
CA VAL A 226 14.03 -4.68 30.69
C VAL A 226 13.06 -5.32 29.72
N THR A 227 12.25 -4.50 29.02
CA THR A 227 11.25 -4.95 28.05
C THR A 227 11.85 -5.11 26.65
N ASP A 228 11.12 -5.72 25.74
CA ASP A 228 11.55 -6.07 24.38
C ASP A 228 12.30 -4.96 23.66
N GLU A 229 11.72 -3.76 23.59
CA GLU A 229 12.29 -2.62 22.86
C GLU A 229 13.73 -2.29 23.32
N PHE A 230 14.03 -2.52 24.60
CA PHE A 230 15.26 -2.08 25.26
C PHE A 230 16.22 -3.21 25.62
N ILE A 231 15.94 -4.45 25.19
CA ILE A 231 16.84 -5.60 25.42
C ILE A 231 18.22 -5.26 24.89
N LYS A 232 19.22 -5.32 25.79
CA LYS A 232 20.62 -5.09 25.45
C LYS A 232 21.15 -6.21 24.56
N PRO A 233 22.24 -5.97 23.79
CA PRO A 233 22.83 -7.00 22.93
C PRO A 233 23.11 -8.30 23.65
N ILE A 234 22.60 -9.39 23.08
CA ILE A 234 22.79 -10.76 23.53
C ILE A 234 23.35 -11.58 22.37
N VAL A 235 24.39 -12.35 22.65
CA VAL A 235 25.02 -13.28 21.71
C VAL A 235 24.76 -14.70 22.17
N ILE A 236 24.19 -15.51 21.29
CA ILE A 236 23.97 -16.93 21.58
C ILE A 236 25.24 -17.70 21.27
N THR A 237 25.69 -18.48 22.24
CA THR A 237 26.95 -19.23 22.19
C THR A 237 26.74 -20.74 22.25
N GLU A 238 27.67 -21.46 21.65
CA GLU A 238 27.77 -22.91 21.77
C GLU A 238 29.23 -23.24 22.16
N GLY A 239 29.42 -23.87 23.31
CA GLY A 239 30.76 -24.13 23.85
C GLY A 239 31.59 -22.88 24.10
N GLY A 240 30.95 -21.76 24.50
CA GLY A 240 31.60 -20.50 24.81
C GLY A 240 32.04 -19.67 23.57
N LYS A 241 31.53 -20.00 22.39
CA LYS A 241 31.80 -19.24 21.15
C LYS A 241 30.48 -18.78 20.54
N PRO A 242 30.44 -17.57 19.98
CA PRO A 242 29.26 -17.09 19.21
C PRO A 242 28.86 -18.11 18.14
N LEU A 243 27.55 -18.41 18.02
CA LEU A 243 27.04 -19.29 16.97
C LEU A 243 27.36 -18.75 15.58
N ALA A 244 27.18 -17.46 15.36
CA ALA A 244 27.55 -16.80 14.13
C ALA A 244 27.81 -15.30 14.34
N LYS A 245 28.70 -14.75 13.51
CA LYS A 245 28.95 -13.33 13.30
C LYS A 245 28.81 -13.06 11.80
N ILE A 246 28.44 -11.83 11.44
CA ILE A 246 28.42 -11.40 10.04
C ILE A 246 29.87 -11.13 9.61
N GLU A 247 30.34 -11.88 8.62
CA GLU A 247 31.72 -11.84 8.12
C GLU A 247 31.73 -11.57 6.60
N ALA A 248 32.90 -11.21 6.10
CA ALA A 248 33.07 -10.95 4.66
C ALA A 248 32.61 -12.17 3.81
N ASN A 249 31.93 -11.89 2.71
CA ASN A 249 31.35 -12.83 1.77
C ASN A 249 30.13 -13.60 2.28
N ASP A 250 29.63 -13.35 3.49
CA ASP A 250 28.34 -13.88 3.92
C ASP A 250 27.18 -13.23 3.14
N THR A 251 26.07 -13.94 3.11
CA THR A 251 24.82 -13.44 2.55
C THR A 251 23.93 -12.95 3.70
N VAL A 252 23.46 -11.71 3.60
CA VAL A 252 22.58 -11.09 4.60
C VAL A 252 21.25 -10.73 3.93
N ILE A 253 20.14 -11.14 4.50
CA ILE A 253 18.81 -10.69 4.14
C ILE A 253 18.24 -9.88 5.31
N PHE A 254 18.05 -8.59 5.11
CA PHE A 254 17.30 -7.74 6.05
C PHE A 254 15.83 -7.83 5.70
N PHE A 255 15.05 -8.56 6.51
CA PHE A 255 13.67 -8.92 6.18
C PHE A 255 12.61 -7.88 6.58
N ASN A 256 13.00 -6.67 6.97
CA ASN A 256 12.06 -5.56 7.12
C ASN A 256 11.57 -5.08 5.75
N PHE A 257 10.25 -4.97 5.55
CA PHE A 257 9.68 -4.40 4.34
C PHE A 257 9.51 -2.87 4.43
N ARG A 258 9.46 -2.30 5.64
CA ARG A 258 9.45 -0.84 5.83
C ARG A 258 10.88 -0.32 5.98
N ASN A 259 11.18 0.73 5.23
CA ASN A 259 12.54 1.19 4.96
C ASN A 259 13.14 2.12 6.04
N ASP A 260 12.32 2.96 6.70
CA ASP A 260 12.79 4.10 7.50
C ASP A 260 13.78 3.72 8.61
N ARG A 261 13.58 2.59 9.29
CA ARG A 261 14.44 2.09 10.39
C ARG A 261 15.45 1.02 9.96
N ALA A 262 15.46 0.62 8.69
CA ALA A 262 16.45 -0.30 8.17
C ALA A 262 17.66 0.42 7.54
N ARG A 263 17.54 1.70 7.23
CA ARG A 263 18.54 2.49 6.52
C ARG A 263 19.86 2.58 7.25
N GLU A 264 19.86 2.90 8.54
CA GLU A 264 21.10 3.18 9.29
C GLU A 264 21.97 1.93 9.43
N MET A 265 21.38 0.79 9.83
CA MET A 265 22.11 -0.48 9.91
C MET A 265 22.62 -0.92 8.53
N THR A 266 21.82 -0.79 7.48
CA THR A 266 22.25 -1.08 6.12
C THR A 266 23.42 -0.19 5.70
N SER A 267 23.34 1.11 6.01
CA SER A 267 24.39 2.08 5.68
C SER A 267 25.73 1.73 6.29
N VAL A 268 25.77 1.42 7.60
CA VAL A 268 27.04 1.13 8.30
C VAL A 268 27.63 -0.24 7.91
N LEU A 269 26.78 -1.19 7.49
CA LEU A 269 27.28 -2.48 7.03
C LEU A 269 27.78 -2.47 5.58
N THR A 270 27.26 -1.55 4.72
CA THR A 270 27.46 -1.68 3.27
C THR A 270 27.83 -0.40 2.52
N GLN A 271 27.50 0.80 3.04
CA GLN A 271 27.59 2.04 2.27
C GLN A 271 28.67 3.00 2.78
N HIS A 272 28.78 3.19 4.07
CA HIS A 272 29.61 4.23 4.65
C HIS A 272 30.44 3.72 5.83
N ASP A 273 31.76 3.76 5.67
CA ASP A 273 32.69 3.60 6.79
C ASP A 273 32.54 4.74 7.79
N MET A 274 32.43 4.41 9.06
CA MET A 274 32.38 5.35 10.19
C MET A 274 33.50 5.04 11.21
N PRO A 275 34.77 5.23 10.84
CA PRO A 275 35.90 4.85 11.69
C PRO A 275 35.90 5.58 13.04
N GLU A 276 35.39 6.80 13.10
CA GLU A 276 35.28 7.58 14.35
C GLU A 276 34.30 6.92 15.35
N GLN A 277 33.29 6.18 14.85
CA GLN A 277 32.40 5.37 15.67
C GLN A 277 32.83 3.89 15.74
N GLY A 278 33.94 3.53 15.08
CA GLY A 278 34.43 2.15 15.05
C GLY A 278 33.56 1.19 14.25
N MET A 279 32.87 1.69 13.21
CA MET A 279 32.09 0.88 12.28
C MET A 279 32.70 0.94 10.89
N HIS A 280 32.75 -0.22 10.21
CA HIS A 280 33.31 -0.35 8.88
C HIS A 280 32.37 -1.17 8.01
N THR A 281 32.32 -0.85 6.73
CA THR A 281 31.59 -1.64 5.75
C THR A 281 32.24 -3.02 5.56
N ILE A 282 31.43 -4.01 5.29
CA ILE A 282 31.85 -5.40 5.07
C ILE A 282 31.45 -5.82 3.67
N PRO A 283 32.31 -6.47 2.88
CA PRO A 283 31.92 -6.99 1.57
C PRO A 283 30.94 -8.16 1.74
N LEU A 284 29.66 -7.89 1.58
CA LEU A 284 28.56 -8.82 1.78
C LEU A 284 27.75 -9.01 0.49
N TYR A 285 27.13 -10.16 0.34
CA TYR A 285 25.99 -10.30 -0.53
C TYR A 285 24.75 -9.83 0.24
N TYR A 286 24.46 -8.54 0.15
CA TYR A 286 23.45 -7.92 1.01
C TYR A 286 22.13 -7.69 0.28
N CYS A 287 21.06 -8.21 0.85
CA CYS A 287 19.72 -8.13 0.31
C CYS A 287 18.82 -7.29 1.23
N CYS A 288 18.20 -6.29 0.65
CA CYS A 288 17.09 -5.56 1.26
C CYS A 288 15.77 -6.18 0.81
N LEU A 289 14.84 -6.42 1.74
CA LEU A 289 13.53 -6.98 1.35
C LEU A 289 12.79 -6.07 0.37
N THR A 290 12.87 -4.75 0.59
CA THR A 290 12.34 -3.69 -0.27
C THR A 290 13.42 -2.61 -0.47
N PRO A 291 13.25 -1.63 -1.38
CA PRO A 291 14.20 -0.52 -1.51
C PRO A 291 14.24 0.35 -0.24
N TYR A 292 15.40 0.43 0.42
CA TYR A 292 15.53 1.22 1.66
C TYR A 292 15.92 2.67 1.40
N ASP A 293 16.81 2.90 0.44
CA ASP A 293 17.22 4.25 0.03
C ASP A 293 17.67 4.23 -1.44
N ALA A 294 17.23 5.22 -2.21
CA ALA A 294 17.56 5.33 -3.63
C ALA A 294 19.06 5.64 -3.90
N SER A 295 19.78 6.13 -2.89
CA SER A 295 21.21 6.42 -2.98
C SER A 295 22.10 5.21 -2.72
N PHE A 296 21.56 4.12 -2.18
CA PHE A 296 22.33 2.92 -1.87
C PHE A 296 22.74 2.18 -3.15
N THR A 297 23.96 1.69 -3.16
CA THR A 297 24.55 1.00 -4.33
C THR A 297 25.07 -0.39 -3.94
N GLY A 298 25.16 -1.31 -4.93
CA GLY A 298 25.73 -2.64 -4.71
C GLY A 298 24.87 -3.56 -3.83
N LEU A 299 23.60 -3.26 -3.67
CA LEU A 299 22.65 -4.06 -2.90
C LEU A 299 21.68 -4.80 -3.81
N HIS A 300 21.16 -5.91 -3.31
CA HIS A 300 20.13 -6.70 -3.96
C HIS A 300 18.77 -6.36 -3.35
N ILE A 301 17.79 -6.02 -4.18
CA ILE A 301 16.43 -5.72 -3.72
C ILE A 301 15.54 -6.91 -4.06
N LEU A 302 15.00 -7.56 -3.04
CA LEU A 302 14.22 -8.78 -3.22
C LEU A 302 12.83 -8.51 -3.79
N PHE A 303 12.15 -7.47 -3.29
CA PHE A 303 10.85 -7.01 -3.80
C PHE A 303 11.00 -5.55 -4.18
N ASP A 304 11.36 -5.30 -5.43
CA ASP A 304 11.52 -3.94 -5.96
C ASP A 304 10.16 -3.32 -6.30
N LYS A 305 10.12 -2.00 -6.36
CA LYS A 305 8.94 -1.28 -6.82
C LYS A 305 8.70 -1.59 -8.28
N GLU A 306 7.50 -2.07 -8.60
CA GLU A 306 7.11 -2.21 -9.99
C GLU A 306 6.97 -0.85 -10.64
N LEU A 307 7.60 -0.69 -11.81
CA LEU A 307 7.29 0.43 -12.69
C LEU A 307 5.87 0.23 -13.22
N VAL A 308 4.96 1.11 -12.83
CA VAL A 308 3.57 1.06 -13.28
C VAL A 308 3.49 1.65 -14.69
N THR A 309 3.46 0.77 -15.68
CA THR A 309 3.29 1.09 -17.11
C THR A 309 1.93 0.66 -17.61
N ASP A 310 1.61 1.04 -18.84
CA ASP A 310 0.36 0.67 -19.51
C ASP A 310 -0.89 1.11 -18.74
N THR A 311 -0.83 2.28 -18.09
CA THR A 311 -1.99 2.88 -17.45
C THR A 311 -3.03 3.31 -18.49
N LEU A 312 -4.25 3.61 -18.03
CA LEU A 312 -5.29 4.16 -18.90
C LEU A 312 -4.79 5.43 -19.62
N GLY A 313 -4.17 6.37 -18.87
CA GLY A 313 -3.65 7.61 -19.43
C GLY A 313 -2.59 7.38 -20.52
N GLU A 314 -1.65 6.46 -20.28
CA GLU A 314 -0.63 6.09 -21.26
C GLU A 314 -1.24 5.42 -22.50
N THR A 315 -2.21 4.53 -22.29
CA THR A 315 -2.89 3.82 -23.39
C THR A 315 -3.72 4.76 -24.26
N LEU A 316 -4.42 5.74 -23.64
CA LEU A 316 -5.15 6.79 -24.36
C LEU A 316 -4.19 7.66 -25.18
N ALA A 317 -3.07 8.07 -24.61
CA ALA A 317 -2.04 8.85 -25.32
C ALA A 317 -1.50 8.09 -26.53
N ARG A 318 -1.12 6.82 -26.37
CA ARG A 318 -0.67 5.95 -27.49
C ARG A 318 -1.72 5.79 -28.59
N ALA A 319 -3.01 5.84 -28.22
CA ALA A 319 -4.12 5.80 -29.17
C ALA A 319 -4.43 7.18 -29.78
N GLY A 320 -3.67 8.23 -29.48
CA GLY A 320 -3.87 9.60 -29.96
C GLY A 320 -5.15 10.27 -29.44
N LYS A 321 -5.65 9.82 -28.27
CA LYS A 321 -6.86 10.35 -27.66
C LYS A 321 -6.60 11.56 -26.80
N HIS A 322 -7.50 12.54 -26.85
CA HIS A 322 -7.50 13.68 -25.93
C HIS A 322 -8.15 13.29 -24.61
N GLN A 323 -7.52 13.67 -23.50
CA GLN A 323 -7.99 13.31 -22.17
C GLN A 323 -7.83 14.47 -21.19
N LEU A 324 -8.79 14.59 -20.28
CA LEU A 324 -8.81 15.62 -19.24
C LEU A 324 -8.80 15.00 -17.85
N ARG A 325 -8.02 15.61 -16.94
CA ARG A 325 -8.10 15.42 -15.49
C ARG A 325 -8.65 16.68 -14.86
N ILE A 326 -9.69 16.55 -14.03
CA ILE A 326 -10.30 17.71 -13.36
C ILE A 326 -10.67 17.37 -11.91
N ALA A 327 -10.19 18.18 -10.99
CA ALA A 327 -10.53 18.10 -9.56
C ALA A 327 -10.18 19.41 -8.84
N GLU A 328 -10.65 19.53 -7.61
CA GLU A 328 -10.16 20.56 -6.70
C GLU A 328 -8.85 20.15 -6.01
N THR A 329 -8.15 21.10 -5.36
CA THR A 329 -6.78 20.94 -4.81
C THR A 329 -6.60 19.65 -4.00
N GLU A 330 -7.54 19.33 -3.11
CA GLU A 330 -7.45 18.16 -2.22
C GLU A 330 -7.37 16.82 -2.97
N LYS A 331 -7.93 16.75 -4.16
CA LYS A 331 -8.01 15.52 -4.96
C LYS A 331 -7.32 15.61 -6.32
N TYR A 332 -6.62 16.72 -6.59
CA TYR A 332 -5.93 16.90 -7.86
C TYR A 332 -4.82 15.86 -8.09
N ALA A 333 -4.00 15.59 -7.08
CA ALA A 333 -2.96 14.57 -7.15
C ALA A 333 -3.55 13.16 -7.39
N HIS A 334 -4.77 12.90 -6.90
CA HIS A 334 -5.43 11.62 -7.04
C HIS A 334 -5.84 11.33 -8.48
N VAL A 335 -6.43 12.30 -9.19
CA VAL A 335 -6.79 12.16 -10.61
C VAL A 335 -5.62 12.32 -11.57
N THR A 336 -4.45 12.78 -11.11
CA THR A 336 -3.22 12.96 -11.89
C THR A 336 -2.16 11.92 -11.52
N PHE A 337 -1.35 12.21 -10.52
CA PHE A 337 -0.21 11.37 -10.10
C PHE A 337 -0.61 9.92 -9.80
N PHE A 338 -1.56 9.70 -8.89
CA PHE A 338 -1.96 8.34 -8.51
C PHE A 338 -2.70 7.61 -9.63
N PHE A 339 -3.63 8.26 -10.30
CA PHE A 339 -4.37 7.69 -11.43
C PHE A 339 -3.43 7.30 -12.59
N ASN A 340 -2.35 8.05 -12.79
CA ASN A 340 -1.33 7.79 -13.79
C ASN A 340 -0.23 6.82 -13.31
N GLY A 341 -0.47 6.07 -12.22
CA GLY A 341 0.46 5.04 -11.73
C GLY A 341 1.72 5.58 -11.06
N GLY A 342 1.66 6.78 -10.48
CA GLY A 342 2.80 7.45 -9.83
C GLY A 342 3.61 8.34 -10.77
N ARG A 343 3.06 8.69 -11.94
CA ARG A 343 3.66 9.60 -12.90
C ARG A 343 3.19 11.04 -12.68
N GLU A 344 4.12 11.95 -12.43
CA GLU A 344 3.84 13.38 -12.25
C GLU A 344 3.54 14.09 -13.58
N GLU A 345 4.38 13.83 -14.59
CA GLU A 345 4.28 14.49 -15.89
C GLU A 345 3.04 14.06 -16.67
N PRO A 346 2.29 14.98 -17.26
CA PRO A 346 1.15 14.65 -18.13
C PRO A 346 1.58 13.73 -19.28
N PHE A 347 0.66 12.89 -19.72
CA PHE A 347 0.82 12.18 -20.99
C PHE A 347 0.55 13.10 -22.16
N GLU A 348 0.95 12.70 -23.36
CA GLU A 348 0.60 13.41 -24.60
C GLU A 348 -0.92 13.53 -24.73
N ASN A 349 -1.43 14.71 -25.06
CA ASN A 349 -2.86 15.06 -25.11
C ASN A 349 -3.62 14.91 -23.78
N GLU A 350 -2.93 15.01 -22.66
CA GLU A 350 -3.54 15.07 -21.32
C GLU A 350 -3.63 16.53 -20.86
N ASP A 351 -4.82 17.08 -20.89
CA ASP A 351 -5.13 18.39 -20.30
C ASP A 351 -5.49 18.23 -18.81
N ARG A 352 -5.20 19.23 -18.01
CA ARG A 352 -5.45 19.25 -16.56
C ARG A 352 -6.12 20.55 -16.13
N ILE A 353 -7.21 20.44 -15.36
CA ILE A 353 -7.89 21.57 -14.74
C ILE A 353 -7.86 21.41 -13.22
N LEU A 354 -7.15 22.30 -12.56
CA LEU A 354 -7.12 22.44 -11.11
C LEU A 354 -8.07 23.56 -10.68
N VAL A 355 -8.96 23.26 -9.73
CA VAL A 355 -9.78 24.24 -9.02
C VAL A 355 -9.27 24.36 -7.58
N ASN A 356 -9.05 25.56 -7.08
CA ASN A 356 -8.58 25.70 -5.70
C ASN A 356 -9.68 25.30 -4.71
N SER A 357 -9.34 24.46 -3.72
CA SER A 357 -10.23 24.18 -2.60
C SER A 357 -10.44 25.42 -1.73
N PRO A 358 -11.58 25.56 -1.05
CA PRO A 358 -11.86 26.73 -0.20
C PRO A 358 -10.89 26.81 0.96
N LYS A 359 -10.48 28.04 1.31
CA LYS A 359 -9.54 28.31 2.41
C LYS A 359 -10.29 28.40 3.75
N VAL A 360 -10.85 27.29 4.21
CA VAL A 360 -11.53 27.17 5.51
C VAL A 360 -10.71 26.30 6.45
N ALA A 361 -10.95 26.39 7.76
CA ALA A 361 -10.22 25.59 8.73
C ALA A 361 -10.59 24.09 8.63
N THR A 362 -11.87 23.81 8.43
CA THR A 362 -12.43 22.46 8.22
C THR A 362 -13.58 22.55 7.22
N TYR A 363 -13.81 21.51 6.44
CA TYR A 363 -14.77 21.55 5.34
C TYR A 363 -16.24 21.43 5.74
N ASP A 364 -16.54 21.18 7.01
CA ASP A 364 -17.89 21.34 7.55
C ASP A 364 -18.39 22.79 7.54
N LEU A 365 -17.47 23.76 7.51
CA LEU A 365 -17.78 25.18 7.38
C LEU A 365 -18.20 25.58 5.95
N GLN A 366 -17.84 24.78 4.96
CA GLN A 366 -18.21 24.98 3.55
C GLN A 366 -18.35 23.59 2.87
N PRO A 367 -19.45 22.85 3.13
CA PRO A 367 -19.61 21.48 2.64
C PRO A 367 -19.70 21.33 1.12
N GLU A 368 -20.11 22.37 0.40
CA GLU A 368 -20.09 22.41 -1.06
C GLU A 368 -18.66 22.41 -1.62
N MET A 369 -17.68 22.80 -0.82
CA MET A 369 -16.28 22.92 -1.21
C MET A 369 -16.16 23.70 -2.54
N SER A 370 -15.38 23.21 -3.51
CA SER A 370 -15.29 23.80 -4.83
C SER A 370 -16.02 22.98 -5.92
N ALA A 371 -16.84 22.01 -5.52
CA ALA A 371 -17.55 21.16 -6.47
C ALA A 371 -18.44 21.93 -7.48
N PRO A 372 -19.14 23.02 -7.11
CA PRO A 372 -19.89 23.81 -8.08
C PRO A 372 -19.03 24.44 -9.18
N GLU A 373 -17.84 24.95 -8.85
CA GLU A 373 -16.88 25.48 -9.83
C GLU A 373 -16.30 24.39 -10.71
N VAL A 374 -15.95 23.22 -10.11
CA VAL A 374 -15.49 22.04 -10.86
C VAL A 374 -16.53 21.61 -11.87
N ALA A 375 -17.79 21.49 -11.46
CA ALA A 375 -18.90 21.10 -12.34
C ALA A 375 -19.13 22.12 -13.47
N SER A 376 -19.09 23.42 -13.16
CA SER A 376 -19.25 24.48 -14.16
C SER A 376 -18.16 24.41 -15.23
N LYS A 377 -16.89 24.27 -14.85
CA LYS A 377 -15.77 24.15 -15.79
C LYS A 377 -15.88 22.87 -16.62
N LEU A 378 -16.29 21.76 -16.00
CA LEU A 378 -16.50 20.52 -16.71
C LEU A 378 -17.62 20.63 -17.75
N ILE A 379 -18.75 21.25 -17.40
CA ILE A 379 -19.86 21.49 -18.32
C ILE A 379 -19.41 22.32 -19.54
N ASP A 380 -18.56 23.31 -19.34
CA ASP A 380 -18.02 24.09 -20.46
C ASP A 380 -17.08 23.24 -21.34
N VAL A 381 -16.28 22.35 -20.76
CA VAL A 381 -15.44 21.41 -21.52
C VAL A 381 -16.30 20.42 -22.31
N LEU A 382 -17.32 19.81 -21.71
CA LEU A 382 -18.22 18.87 -22.37
C LEU A 382 -18.85 19.44 -23.64
N LYS A 383 -19.25 20.73 -23.63
CA LYS A 383 -19.80 21.43 -24.77
C LYS A 383 -18.81 21.62 -25.93
N THR A 384 -17.50 21.58 -25.65
CA THR A 384 -16.48 21.68 -26.72
C THR A 384 -16.33 20.39 -27.51
N GLU A 385 -16.73 19.25 -26.94
CA GLU A 385 -16.57 17.91 -27.47
C GLU A 385 -15.11 17.54 -27.86
N LYS A 386 -14.13 18.29 -27.37
CA LYS A 386 -12.70 18.09 -27.67
C LYS A 386 -12.18 16.81 -27.05
N GLU A 387 -12.55 16.55 -25.79
CA GLU A 387 -11.99 15.45 -25.02
C GLU A 387 -12.66 14.12 -25.39
N ASP A 388 -11.87 13.07 -25.56
CA ASP A 388 -12.36 11.69 -25.76
C ASP A 388 -12.61 11.00 -24.41
N ALA A 389 -11.78 11.30 -23.39
CA ALA A 389 -11.91 10.74 -22.05
C ALA A 389 -11.73 11.84 -20.99
N ILE A 390 -12.60 11.86 -20.00
CA ILE A 390 -12.55 12.82 -18.90
C ILE A 390 -12.58 12.07 -17.58
N ILE A 391 -11.69 12.43 -16.66
CA ILE A 391 -11.63 11.88 -15.30
C ILE A 391 -11.89 13.03 -14.33
N LEU A 392 -13.02 12.95 -13.64
CA LEU A 392 -13.48 13.92 -12.65
C LEU A 392 -13.44 13.32 -11.26
N ASN A 393 -13.04 14.09 -10.25
CA ASN A 393 -13.26 13.78 -8.84
C ASN A 393 -14.04 14.91 -8.16
N PHE A 394 -15.10 14.52 -7.40
CA PHE A 394 -15.77 15.37 -6.41
C PHE A 394 -15.31 14.96 -5.02
N ALA A 395 -14.61 15.84 -4.30
CA ALA A 395 -13.94 15.57 -3.04
C ALA A 395 -14.86 15.49 -1.80
N ASN A 396 -16.09 15.95 -1.93
CA ASN A 396 -16.95 16.33 -0.81
C ASN A 396 -17.26 15.18 0.16
N GLY A 397 -17.62 14.00 -0.34
CA GLY A 397 -18.04 12.87 0.49
C GLY A 397 -16.94 12.44 1.46
N ASP A 398 -15.69 12.45 1.00
CA ASP A 398 -14.52 12.12 1.80
C ASP A 398 -14.09 13.27 2.72
N MET A 399 -13.82 14.43 2.14
CA MET A 399 -13.24 15.56 2.88
C MET A 399 -14.17 16.11 3.97
N VAL A 400 -15.46 16.18 3.70
CA VAL A 400 -16.46 16.57 4.71
C VAL A 400 -16.72 15.40 5.67
N GLY A 401 -16.70 14.15 5.17
CA GLY A 401 -16.81 12.93 5.98
C GLY A 401 -15.79 12.88 7.11
N HIS A 402 -14.54 13.23 6.84
CA HIS A 402 -13.47 13.31 7.84
C HIS A 402 -13.71 14.29 8.99
N THR A 403 -14.62 15.25 8.83
CA THR A 403 -14.98 16.18 9.92
C THR A 403 -15.84 15.54 11.00
N GLY A 404 -16.58 14.47 10.68
CA GLY A 404 -17.54 13.84 11.57
C GLY A 404 -18.77 14.69 11.89
N ILE A 405 -18.96 15.83 11.20
CA ILE A 405 -20.10 16.74 11.39
C ILE A 405 -21.26 16.30 10.50
N TYR A 406 -22.13 15.46 11.03
CA TYR A 406 -23.18 14.76 10.28
C TYR A 406 -24.07 15.68 9.40
N PRO A 407 -24.58 16.85 9.87
CA PRO A 407 -25.37 17.74 9.02
C PRO A 407 -24.58 18.30 7.84
N ALA A 408 -23.26 18.53 8.01
CA ALA A 408 -22.39 18.98 6.95
C ALA A 408 -22.14 17.90 5.90
N ILE A 409 -21.99 16.62 6.35
CA ILE A 409 -21.88 15.47 5.46
C ILE A 409 -23.13 15.31 4.60
N CYS A 410 -24.34 15.41 5.21
CA CYS A 410 -25.61 15.40 4.49
C CYS A 410 -25.67 16.53 3.45
N LYS A 411 -25.21 17.75 3.81
CA LYS A 411 -25.18 18.87 2.85
C LYS A 411 -24.21 18.63 1.71
N ALA A 412 -23.05 18.06 1.98
CA ALA A 412 -22.09 17.65 0.94
C ALA A 412 -22.70 16.63 -0.04
N VAL A 413 -23.41 15.63 0.48
CA VAL A 413 -24.15 14.63 -0.31
C VAL A 413 -25.19 15.30 -1.22
N GLU A 414 -26.02 16.19 -0.67
CA GLU A 414 -27.03 16.93 -1.43
C GLU A 414 -26.40 17.71 -2.61
N VAL A 415 -25.32 18.41 -2.34
CA VAL A 415 -24.62 19.22 -3.37
C VAL A 415 -24.09 18.32 -4.48
N VAL A 416 -23.41 17.23 -4.12
CA VAL A 416 -22.83 16.32 -5.11
C VAL A 416 -23.91 15.62 -5.94
N ASP A 417 -25.01 15.16 -5.34
CA ASP A 417 -26.12 14.53 -6.08
C ASP A 417 -26.72 15.50 -7.12
N ASN A 418 -26.94 16.77 -6.75
CA ASN A 418 -27.45 17.78 -7.67
C ASN A 418 -26.47 18.03 -8.83
N LEU A 419 -25.19 18.17 -8.54
CA LEU A 419 -24.16 18.39 -9.58
C LEU A 419 -23.99 17.17 -10.50
N VAL A 420 -24.11 15.96 -9.98
CA VAL A 420 -24.14 14.74 -10.79
C VAL A 420 -25.29 14.80 -11.79
N GLY A 421 -26.49 15.17 -11.35
CA GLY A 421 -27.64 15.33 -12.24
C GLY A 421 -27.42 16.35 -13.36
N GLU A 422 -26.84 17.51 -13.02
CA GLU A 422 -26.56 18.58 -13.99
C GLU A 422 -25.47 18.14 -15.00
N VAL A 423 -24.36 17.60 -14.54
CA VAL A 423 -23.25 17.17 -15.39
C VAL A 423 -23.64 16.01 -16.29
N VAL A 424 -24.35 14.99 -15.76
CA VAL A 424 -24.80 13.84 -16.53
C VAL A 424 -25.73 14.26 -17.67
N LYS A 425 -26.66 15.20 -17.39
CA LYS A 425 -27.55 15.72 -18.43
C LYS A 425 -26.75 16.31 -19.60
N VAL A 426 -25.80 17.19 -19.34
CA VAL A 426 -25.00 17.80 -20.41
C VAL A 426 -24.11 16.77 -21.10
N ALA A 427 -23.49 15.85 -20.35
CA ALA A 427 -22.64 14.80 -20.92
C ALA A 427 -23.43 13.91 -21.91
N VAL A 428 -24.66 13.53 -21.57
CA VAL A 428 -25.54 12.75 -22.44
C VAL A 428 -25.98 13.54 -23.69
N GLU A 429 -26.27 14.83 -23.56
CA GLU A 429 -26.58 15.74 -24.67
C GLU A 429 -25.42 15.85 -25.69
N HIS A 430 -24.16 15.67 -25.22
CA HIS A 430 -22.94 15.68 -26.01
C HIS A 430 -22.38 14.27 -26.31
N ASP A 431 -23.21 13.23 -26.22
CA ASP A 431 -22.94 11.83 -26.57
C ASP A 431 -21.79 11.17 -25.78
N TYR A 432 -21.53 11.61 -24.55
CA TYR A 432 -20.64 10.90 -23.65
C TYR A 432 -21.34 9.71 -22.99
N VAL A 433 -20.59 8.61 -22.83
CA VAL A 433 -20.91 7.58 -21.85
C VAL A 433 -20.40 8.06 -20.49
N VAL A 434 -21.27 8.03 -19.48
CA VAL A 434 -20.86 8.45 -18.13
C VAL A 434 -20.76 7.22 -17.24
N LEU A 435 -19.60 7.07 -16.60
CA LEU A 435 -19.35 6.07 -15.57
C LEU A 435 -19.30 6.78 -14.22
N ILE A 436 -20.16 6.38 -13.29
CA ILE A 436 -20.22 6.97 -11.94
C ILE A 436 -19.77 5.91 -10.93
N THR A 437 -18.73 6.21 -10.18
CA THR A 437 -18.19 5.34 -9.14
C THR A 437 -17.63 6.15 -7.97
N ALA A 438 -16.98 5.48 -7.03
CA ALA A 438 -16.16 6.06 -5.98
C ALA A 438 -14.84 5.30 -5.89
N ASP A 439 -13.92 5.81 -5.13
CA ASP A 439 -12.61 5.22 -4.87
C ASP A 439 -12.54 4.44 -3.56
N HIS A 440 -13.39 4.79 -2.60
CA HIS A 440 -13.65 4.12 -1.32
C HIS A 440 -14.92 4.69 -0.68
N GLY A 441 -15.33 4.16 0.47
CA GLY A 441 -16.42 4.70 1.26
C GLY A 441 -15.92 5.57 2.43
N ASN A 442 -16.76 6.54 2.84
CA ASN A 442 -16.60 7.40 4.00
C ASN A 442 -17.97 7.92 4.47
N ALA A 443 -18.66 8.73 3.65
CA ALA A 443 -19.97 9.33 3.96
C ALA A 443 -21.10 8.30 4.15
N ASP A 444 -20.91 7.08 3.68
CA ASP A 444 -21.81 5.93 3.85
C ASP A 444 -21.74 5.29 5.25
N TYR A 445 -20.77 5.71 6.08
CA TYR A 445 -20.62 5.26 7.46
C TYR A 445 -20.11 6.41 8.35
N ALA A 446 -20.97 7.41 8.55
CA ALA A 446 -20.64 8.65 9.27
C ALA A 446 -20.88 8.58 10.79
N VAL A 447 -21.56 7.54 11.29
CA VAL A 447 -21.86 7.33 12.72
C VAL A 447 -21.57 5.89 13.11
N ASN A 448 -20.79 5.72 14.18
CA ASN A 448 -20.45 4.44 14.77
C ASN A 448 -21.66 3.78 15.47
N GLU A 449 -21.58 2.48 15.75
CA GLU A 449 -22.66 1.74 16.45
C GLU A 449 -22.96 2.29 17.85
N ASP A 450 -21.99 2.92 18.51
CA ASP A 450 -22.17 3.59 19.81
C ASP A 450 -22.73 5.01 19.72
N GLY A 451 -23.05 5.47 18.51
CA GLY A 451 -23.57 6.81 18.24
C GLY A 451 -22.53 7.92 18.14
N THR A 452 -21.23 7.61 18.26
CA THR A 452 -20.18 8.59 18.08
C THR A 452 -19.93 8.87 16.59
N PRO A 453 -19.43 10.06 16.19
CA PRO A 453 -19.06 10.33 14.82
C PRO A 453 -17.96 9.36 14.33
N ASN A 454 -18.12 8.82 13.13
CA ASN A 454 -17.04 8.14 12.44
C ASN A 454 -16.36 9.12 11.48
N THR A 455 -15.05 9.21 11.55
CA THR A 455 -14.22 10.05 10.66
C THR A 455 -13.28 9.22 9.77
N ALA A 456 -13.35 7.89 9.89
CA ALA A 456 -12.55 6.97 9.10
C ALA A 456 -13.31 6.51 7.85
N HIS A 457 -12.58 5.93 6.90
CA HIS A 457 -13.18 5.31 5.74
C HIS A 457 -14.00 4.06 6.13
N SER A 458 -14.85 3.59 5.23
CA SER A 458 -15.62 2.36 5.42
C SER A 458 -15.00 1.18 4.67
N LEU A 459 -15.44 -0.03 5.01
CA LEU A 459 -15.11 -1.27 4.29
C LEU A 459 -16.15 -1.61 3.21
N ASN A 460 -17.14 -0.75 3.02
CA ASN A 460 -18.23 -1.01 2.11
C ASN A 460 -17.77 -0.95 0.64
N PRO A 461 -18.41 -1.69 -0.27
CA PRO A 461 -18.20 -1.55 -1.70
C PRO A 461 -18.68 -0.18 -2.18
N VAL A 462 -18.34 0.17 -3.40
CA VAL A 462 -18.80 1.39 -4.06
C VAL A 462 -19.69 1.06 -5.24
N GLN A 463 -20.53 2.02 -5.65
CA GLN A 463 -21.39 1.85 -6.82
C GLN A 463 -20.62 1.96 -8.13
N PHE A 464 -21.14 1.36 -9.18
CA PHE A 464 -20.69 1.55 -10.57
C PHE A 464 -21.88 1.64 -11.50
N VAL A 465 -22.19 2.82 -12.00
CA VAL A 465 -23.33 3.09 -12.88
C VAL A 465 -22.83 3.43 -14.27
N VAL A 466 -23.44 2.83 -15.32
CA VAL A 466 -23.05 3.05 -16.72
C VAL A 466 -24.18 3.73 -17.47
N VAL A 467 -24.04 5.02 -17.72
CA VAL A 467 -25.07 5.87 -18.32
C VAL A 467 -24.78 6.07 -19.81
N ASN A 468 -25.80 5.99 -20.65
CA ASN A 468 -25.74 6.30 -22.10
C ASN A 468 -24.80 5.40 -22.94
N ALA A 469 -24.56 4.17 -22.52
CA ALA A 469 -23.68 3.26 -23.29
C ALA A 469 -24.39 2.60 -24.51
N GLY A 470 -25.69 2.85 -24.69
CA GLY A 470 -26.50 2.27 -25.76
C GLY A 470 -27.03 0.86 -25.42
N ASP A 471 -27.82 0.29 -26.35
CA ASP A 471 -28.48 -0.99 -26.14
C ASP A 471 -27.54 -2.20 -26.09
N GLU A 472 -26.27 -2.00 -26.43
CA GLU A 472 -25.23 -3.04 -26.38
C GLU A 472 -24.80 -3.36 -24.92
N VAL A 473 -24.98 -2.42 -24.00
CA VAL A 473 -24.65 -2.60 -22.57
C VAL A 473 -25.95 -2.69 -21.77
N LYS A 474 -26.46 -3.89 -21.60
CA LYS A 474 -27.70 -4.14 -20.83
C LYS A 474 -27.45 -4.47 -19.37
N THR A 475 -26.27 -4.99 -19.06
CA THR A 475 -25.87 -5.41 -17.71
C THR A 475 -24.43 -5.05 -17.47
N VAL A 476 -24.10 -4.83 -16.19
CA VAL A 476 -22.74 -4.58 -15.71
C VAL A 476 -22.46 -5.57 -14.59
N LYS A 477 -21.29 -6.20 -14.60
CA LYS A 477 -20.87 -7.18 -13.59
C LYS A 477 -20.35 -6.47 -12.35
N ASP A 478 -20.52 -7.11 -11.21
CA ASP A 478 -19.74 -6.74 -10.01
C ASP A 478 -18.25 -6.99 -10.25
N GLY A 479 -17.41 -6.20 -9.56
CA GLY A 479 -15.96 -6.33 -9.69
C GLY A 479 -15.20 -5.56 -8.62
N ALA A 480 -14.04 -5.02 -9.01
CA ALA A 480 -13.19 -4.16 -8.20
C ALA A 480 -12.80 -2.90 -8.98
N LEU A 481 -12.19 -1.93 -8.31
CA LEU A 481 -11.80 -0.66 -8.92
C LEU A 481 -10.91 -0.83 -10.16
N CYS A 482 -10.03 -1.83 -10.17
CA CYS A 482 -9.15 -2.12 -11.30
C CYS A 482 -9.88 -2.53 -12.60
N ASN A 483 -11.15 -2.92 -12.53
CA ASN A 483 -11.94 -3.26 -13.71
C ASN A 483 -12.43 -2.03 -14.50
N VAL A 484 -12.30 -0.81 -13.95
CA VAL A 484 -12.83 0.41 -14.57
C VAL A 484 -12.02 0.82 -15.80
N ALA A 485 -10.68 0.85 -15.73
CA ALA A 485 -9.84 1.20 -16.88
C ALA A 485 -10.09 0.29 -18.11
N PRO A 486 -10.08 -1.05 -18.01
CA PRO A 486 -10.41 -1.90 -19.15
C PRO A 486 -11.84 -1.72 -19.65
N THR A 487 -12.80 -1.38 -18.77
CA THR A 487 -14.18 -1.05 -19.18
C THR A 487 -14.21 0.23 -20.02
N ILE A 488 -13.47 1.27 -19.64
CA ILE A 488 -13.33 2.49 -20.43
C ILE A 488 -12.72 2.20 -21.80
N LEU A 489 -11.63 1.43 -21.86
CA LEU A 489 -10.99 1.09 -23.13
C LEU A 489 -11.94 0.31 -24.05
N LYS A 490 -12.72 -0.62 -23.51
CA LYS A 490 -13.72 -1.37 -24.28
C LYS A 490 -14.81 -0.46 -24.85
N LEU A 491 -15.34 0.50 -24.07
CA LEU A 491 -16.31 1.50 -24.53
C LEU A 491 -15.73 2.38 -25.65
N MET A 492 -14.46 2.74 -25.54
CA MET A 492 -13.76 3.56 -26.52
C MET A 492 -13.28 2.77 -27.76
N GLY A 493 -13.37 1.45 -27.75
CA GLY A 493 -12.88 0.59 -28.85
C GLY A 493 -11.37 0.53 -28.97
N ILE A 494 -10.67 0.74 -27.85
CA ILE A 494 -9.21 0.71 -27.76
C ILE A 494 -8.78 -0.66 -27.22
N PRO A 495 -7.79 -1.33 -27.83
CA PRO A 495 -7.27 -2.60 -27.33
C PRO A 495 -6.70 -2.45 -25.92
N GLN A 496 -7.06 -3.38 -25.04
CA GLN A 496 -6.52 -3.45 -23.67
C GLN A 496 -5.07 -3.93 -23.72
N PRO A 497 -4.13 -3.23 -23.05
CA PRO A 497 -2.74 -3.69 -22.91
C PRO A 497 -2.65 -5.00 -22.11
N GLU A 498 -1.64 -5.82 -22.39
CA GLU A 498 -1.42 -7.09 -21.69
C GLU A 498 -1.18 -6.91 -20.18
N ALA A 499 -0.54 -5.81 -19.78
CA ALA A 499 -0.32 -5.47 -18.39
C ALA A 499 -1.61 -5.17 -17.61
N MET A 500 -2.71 -4.77 -18.27
CA MET A 500 -4.02 -4.65 -17.63
C MET A 500 -4.66 -6.02 -17.53
N THR A 501 -4.54 -6.67 -16.37
CA THR A 501 -5.04 -8.03 -16.17
C THR A 501 -6.49 -8.12 -15.74
N ALA A 502 -7.11 -7.00 -15.34
CA ALA A 502 -8.51 -6.97 -14.97
C ALA A 502 -9.41 -7.03 -16.22
N GLU A 503 -10.54 -7.73 -16.09
CA GLU A 503 -11.52 -7.84 -17.20
C GLU A 503 -12.47 -6.64 -17.23
N PRO A 504 -12.97 -6.24 -18.41
CA PRO A 504 -14.05 -5.26 -18.51
C PRO A 504 -15.34 -5.77 -17.84
N LEU A 505 -16.12 -4.88 -17.26
CA LEU A 505 -17.38 -5.19 -16.57
C LEU A 505 -18.61 -5.31 -17.51
N ILE A 506 -18.46 -4.94 -18.76
CA ILE A 506 -19.52 -4.91 -19.77
C ILE A 506 -19.33 -5.97 -20.85
#